data_9466ee5cfb0b7891dbfde571b311e727
#
_entry.id   9466ee5cfb0b7891dbfde571b311e727
#
_cell.length_a   1.000
_cell.length_b   1.000
_cell.length_c   1.000
_cell.angle_alpha   90.00
_cell.angle_beta   90.00
_cell.angle_gamma   90.00
#
_symmetry.space_group_name_H-M   'P 1'
#
loop_
_entity.id
_entity.type
_entity.pdbx_description
1 polymer ?
#
loop_
_entity_poly.entity_id
_entity_poly.type
_entity_poly.pdbx_seq_one_letter_code
_entity_poly.pdbx_strand_id
1 'polypeptide(L)'
;MPQEGETLQIHSYKHDGHIHRVWQETIILSVDDPVVIGANKRTLVTESDGRTWLTREPAICYFHAEHWFNIICMLRKDGTYYYVNMGTPFLYENGCMKYIDYDLDFKVFPDMSYIVLDEDEYAFHRKKMKYPKELDAIMKKEMDVLISWVKERKGPFAPNFIDRWTKKYHEQKE
;
A
#
# COMPACT_ATOMS: atom_id res chain seq x y z
N MET A 1 3.18 -8.27 14.84
CA MET A 1 1.95 -7.68 14.29
C MET A 1 1.49 -6.50 15.13
N PRO A 2 0.99 -5.43 14.49
CA PRO A 2 0.36 -4.34 15.26
C PRO A 2 -0.92 -4.82 15.95
N GLN A 3 -1.51 -3.94 16.75
CA GLN A 3 -2.76 -4.24 17.44
C GLN A 3 -3.90 -3.42 16.85
N GLU A 4 -5.09 -4.00 16.85
CA GLU A 4 -6.30 -3.29 16.45
C GLU A 4 -6.52 -2.06 17.33
N GLY A 5 -6.81 -0.93 16.71
CA GLY A 5 -6.98 0.35 17.39
C GLY A 5 -5.69 1.17 17.53
N GLU A 6 -4.55 0.57 17.27
CA GLU A 6 -3.26 1.27 17.31
C GLU A 6 -3.18 2.30 16.19
N THR A 7 -2.65 3.49 16.49
CA THR A 7 -2.30 4.50 15.48
C THR A 7 -0.79 4.47 15.30
N LEU A 8 -0.34 4.29 14.07
CA LEU A 8 1.08 4.13 13.78
C LEU A 8 1.49 4.90 12.53
N GLN A 9 2.81 5.01 12.34
CA GLN A 9 3.41 5.53 11.11
C GLN A 9 3.67 4.39 10.14
N ILE A 10 3.65 4.71 8.85
CA ILE A 10 4.06 3.81 7.78
C ILE A 10 5.29 4.42 7.12
N HIS A 11 6.36 3.65 7.01
CA HIS A 11 7.62 4.07 6.40
C HIS A 11 7.90 3.21 5.18
N SER A 12 8.16 3.85 4.04
CA SER A 12 8.70 3.16 2.87
C SER A 12 10.16 3.55 2.66
N TYR A 13 10.94 2.59 2.23
CA TYR A 13 12.38 2.73 1.97
C TYR A 13 12.68 2.32 0.53
N LYS A 14 13.79 2.81 -0.02
CA LYS A 14 14.31 2.30 -1.27
C LYS A 14 15.30 1.17 -1.00
N HIS A 15 15.73 0.48 -2.05
CA HIS A 15 16.60 -0.71 -1.95
C HIS A 15 17.91 -0.43 -1.21
N ASP A 16 18.46 0.76 -1.35
CA ASP A 16 19.69 1.18 -0.69
C ASP A 16 19.49 1.54 0.80
N GLY A 17 18.27 1.45 1.29
CA GLY A 17 17.95 1.70 2.69
C GLY A 17 17.59 3.13 3.04
N HIS A 18 17.67 4.08 2.08
CA HIS A 18 17.25 5.44 2.40
C HIS A 18 15.72 5.54 2.47
N ILE A 19 15.22 6.40 3.35
CA ILE A 19 13.80 6.59 3.52
C ILE A 19 13.21 7.26 2.26
N HIS A 20 12.08 6.72 1.78
CA HIS A 20 11.40 7.25 0.61
C HIS A 20 10.22 8.14 1.02
N ARG A 21 9.36 7.63 1.90
CA ARG A 21 8.15 8.34 2.29
C ARG A 21 7.68 7.90 3.67
N VAL A 22 7.11 8.83 4.44
CA VAL A 22 6.51 8.54 5.74
C VAL A 22 5.08 9.05 5.75
N TRP A 23 4.14 8.18 6.11
CA TRP A 23 2.76 8.54 6.40
C TRP A 23 2.63 8.63 7.92
N GLN A 24 2.21 9.79 8.42
CA GLN A 24 2.25 10.13 9.84
C GLN A 24 1.27 9.33 10.69
N GLU A 25 0.05 9.10 10.19
CA GLU A 25 -0.99 8.44 10.98
C GLU A 25 -1.81 7.47 10.14
N THR A 26 -1.90 6.23 10.61
CA THR A 26 -2.81 5.22 10.10
C THR A 26 -3.35 4.46 11.31
N ILE A 27 -4.67 4.40 11.43
CA ILE A 27 -5.29 3.60 12.49
C ILE A 27 -5.48 2.18 12.01
N ILE A 28 -5.17 1.22 12.85
CA ILE A 28 -5.31 -0.20 12.52
C ILE A 28 -6.74 -0.65 12.83
N LEU A 29 -7.45 -1.07 11.80
CA LEU A 29 -8.84 -1.52 11.89
C LEU A 29 -8.96 -3.01 12.14
N SER A 30 -8.00 -3.79 11.64
CA SER A 30 -8.07 -5.25 11.72
C SER A 30 -6.68 -5.85 11.58
N VAL A 31 -6.42 -6.88 12.37
CA VAL A 31 -5.23 -7.72 12.27
C VAL A 31 -5.69 -9.16 12.18
N ASP A 32 -5.56 -9.75 11.01
CA ASP A 32 -5.90 -11.14 10.73
C ASP A 32 -4.75 -11.73 9.90
N ASP A 33 -3.70 -12.15 10.60
CA ASP A 33 -2.45 -12.62 9.99
C ASP A 33 -2.73 -13.55 8.81
N PRO A 34 -2.23 -13.29 7.58
CA PRO A 34 -1.16 -12.33 7.24
C PRO A 34 -1.60 -10.93 6.84
N VAL A 35 -2.86 -10.56 7.06
CA VAL A 35 -3.44 -9.30 6.57
C VAL A 35 -3.61 -8.30 7.70
N VAL A 36 -3.20 -7.05 7.43
CA VAL A 36 -3.46 -5.90 8.29
C VAL A 36 -4.22 -4.86 7.48
N ILE A 37 -5.33 -4.40 8.02
CA ILE A 37 -6.15 -3.36 7.39
C ILE A 37 -6.09 -2.11 8.26
N GLY A 38 -5.74 -0.99 7.65
CA GLY A 38 -5.71 0.30 8.31
C GLY A 38 -6.54 1.33 7.57
N ALA A 39 -6.64 2.51 8.15
CA ALA A 39 -7.33 3.63 7.52
C ALA A 39 -6.69 4.95 7.91
N ASN A 40 -6.78 5.93 7.02
CA ASN A 40 -6.35 7.28 7.33
C ASN A 40 -7.18 8.29 6.54
N LYS A 41 -7.13 9.53 7.00
CA LYS A 41 -7.78 10.66 6.34
C LYS A 41 -6.96 11.90 6.65
N ARG A 42 -6.61 12.66 5.62
CA ARG A 42 -5.84 13.90 5.77
C ARG A 42 -4.57 13.69 6.60
N THR A 43 -3.87 12.61 6.31
CA THR A 43 -2.62 12.32 6.99
C THR A 43 -1.47 13.09 6.35
N LEU A 44 -0.51 13.50 7.18
CA LEU A 44 0.69 14.19 6.71
C LEU A 44 1.64 13.16 6.10
N VAL A 45 2.12 13.46 4.90
CA VAL A 45 3.11 12.66 4.20
C VAL A 45 4.40 13.46 4.11
N THR A 46 5.51 12.84 4.48
CA THR A 46 6.85 13.44 4.36
C THR A 46 7.62 12.71 3.28
N GLU A 47 8.08 13.47 2.27
CA GLU A 47 8.88 12.94 1.16
C GLU A 47 10.36 12.83 1.56
N SER A 48 11.15 12.13 0.75
CA SER A 48 12.58 11.91 1.00
C SER A 48 13.39 13.20 1.12
N ASP A 49 12.95 14.27 0.46
CA ASP A 49 13.62 15.59 0.49
C ASP A 49 13.12 16.49 1.64
N GLY A 50 12.24 15.98 2.50
CA GLY A 50 11.70 16.71 3.63
C GLY A 50 10.42 17.49 3.34
N ARG A 51 10.00 17.58 2.08
CA ARG A 51 8.72 18.22 1.74
C ARG A 51 7.57 17.45 2.35
N THR A 52 6.54 18.16 2.77
CA THR A 52 5.34 17.57 3.38
C THR A 52 4.09 17.97 2.61
N TRP A 53 3.09 17.10 2.65
CA TRP A 53 1.77 17.38 2.09
C TRP A 53 0.73 16.54 2.83
N LEU A 54 -0.53 16.95 2.72
CA LEU A 54 -1.65 16.24 3.34
C LEU A 54 -2.42 15.47 2.27
N THR A 55 -2.76 14.22 2.58
CA THR A 55 -3.65 13.46 1.72
C THR A 55 -5.05 14.10 1.74
N ARG A 56 -5.79 14.00 0.64
CA ARG A 56 -7.10 14.63 0.52
C ARG A 56 -8.24 13.66 0.82
N GLU A 57 -8.18 12.48 0.23
CA GLU A 57 -9.26 11.50 0.35
C GLU A 57 -9.04 10.59 1.55
N PRO A 58 -10.12 10.09 2.16
CA PRO A 58 -9.99 8.95 3.07
C PRO A 58 -9.46 7.74 2.32
N ALA A 59 -8.70 6.92 3.02
CA ALA A 59 -8.14 5.71 2.42
C ALA A 59 -8.29 4.52 3.37
N ILE A 60 -8.59 3.36 2.78
CA ILE A 60 -8.47 2.06 3.45
C ILE A 60 -7.19 1.43 2.92
N CYS A 61 -6.30 1.03 3.83
CA CYS A 61 -4.98 0.51 3.49
C CYS A 61 -4.92 -0.98 3.79
N TYR A 62 -4.43 -1.75 2.84
CA TYR A 62 -4.34 -3.21 2.93
C TYR A 62 -2.87 -3.61 2.85
N PHE A 63 -2.37 -4.24 3.92
CA PHE A 63 -0.99 -4.71 4.01
C PHE A 63 -0.97 -6.22 4.17
N HIS A 64 0.01 -6.84 3.54
CA HIS A 64 0.15 -8.29 3.55
C HIS A 64 1.55 -8.68 4.03
N ALA A 65 1.64 -9.65 4.93
CA ALA A 65 2.91 -10.10 5.49
C ALA A 65 3.68 -11.07 4.58
N GLU A 66 3.06 -11.54 3.49
CA GLU A 66 3.67 -12.52 2.59
C GLU A 66 3.75 -12.05 1.15
N HIS A 67 2.71 -11.35 0.65
CA HIS A 67 2.73 -10.81 -0.71
C HIS A 67 3.58 -9.54 -0.80
N TRP A 68 4.18 -9.34 -1.96
CA TRP A 68 5.07 -8.23 -2.25
C TRP A 68 4.32 -7.03 -2.84
N PHE A 69 3.22 -6.68 -2.23
CA PHE A 69 2.47 -5.47 -2.56
C PHE A 69 1.62 -5.02 -1.38
N ASN A 70 1.28 -3.73 -1.38
CA ASN A 70 0.26 -3.19 -0.50
C ASN A 70 -0.71 -2.35 -1.34
N ILE A 71 -1.94 -2.22 -0.86
CA ILE A 71 -3.02 -1.63 -1.64
C ILE A 71 -3.64 -0.49 -0.85
N ILE A 72 -3.65 0.70 -1.45
CA ILE A 72 -4.29 1.89 -0.89
C ILE A 72 -5.60 2.11 -1.65
N CYS A 73 -6.71 1.98 -0.94
CA CYS A 73 -8.04 2.19 -1.52
C CYS A 73 -8.44 3.63 -1.25
N MET A 74 -8.38 4.48 -2.28
CA MET A 74 -8.69 5.90 -2.18
C MET A 74 -10.18 6.12 -2.45
N LEU A 75 -10.87 6.70 -1.47
CA LEU A 75 -12.32 6.87 -1.53
C LEU A 75 -12.65 8.25 -2.12
N ARG A 76 -12.84 8.29 -3.42
CA ARG A 76 -13.17 9.51 -4.16
C ARG A 76 -14.66 9.61 -4.44
N LYS A 77 -15.12 10.80 -4.86
CA LYS A 77 -16.54 11.07 -5.14
C LYS A 77 -17.10 10.19 -6.25
N ASP A 78 -16.28 9.91 -7.26
CA ASP A 78 -16.69 9.13 -8.44
C ASP A 78 -16.42 7.62 -8.30
N GLY A 79 -15.97 7.18 -7.12
CA GLY A 79 -15.75 5.77 -6.85
C GLY A 79 -14.43 5.50 -6.13
N THR A 80 -14.12 4.24 -5.94
CA THR A 80 -12.89 3.80 -5.29
C THR A 80 -11.81 3.58 -6.33
N TYR A 81 -10.66 4.26 -6.15
CA TYR A 81 -9.45 4.05 -6.91
C TYR A 81 -8.47 3.29 -6.02
N TYR A 82 -7.78 2.33 -6.60
CA TYR A 82 -6.81 1.52 -5.86
C TYR A 82 -5.42 1.85 -6.38
N TYR A 83 -4.55 2.24 -5.47
CA TYR A 83 -3.14 2.46 -5.77
C TYR A 83 -2.32 1.38 -5.10
N VAL A 84 -1.61 0.60 -5.88
CA VAL A 84 -0.85 -0.55 -5.39
C VAL A 84 0.63 -0.24 -5.50
N ASN A 85 1.33 -0.34 -4.39
CA ASN A 85 2.80 -0.23 -4.35
C ASN A 85 3.38 -1.64 -4.40
N MET A 86 4.23 -1.91 -5.39
CA MET A 86 5.00 -3.14 -5.44
C MET A 86 6.21 -2.97 -4.53
N GLY A 87 6.37 -3.88 -3.60
CA GLY A 87 7.45 -3.78 -2.62
C GLY A 87 7.48 -5.01 -1.72
N THR A 88 8.32 -5.00 -0.73
CA THR A 88 8.41 -6.14 0.20
C THR A 88 7.12 -6.30 1.00
N PRO A 89 6.87 -7.52 1.53
CA PRO A 89 5.91 -7.66 2.62
C PRO A 89 6.25 -6.69 3.75
N PHE A 90 5.24 -6.26 4.49
CA PHE A 90 5.49 -5.30 5.57
C PHE A 90 6.19 -5.96 6.76
N LEU A 91 6.94 -5.15 7.48
CA LEU A 91 7.54 -5.47 8.77
C LEU A 91 6.98 -4.51 9.81
N TYR A 92 6.57 -5.04 10.96
CA TYR A 92 6.15 -4.22 12.09
C TYR A 92 7.29 -4.15 13.10
N GLU A 93 7.80 -2.96 13.34
CA GLU A 93 8.96 -2.74 14.20
C GLU A 93 8.89 -1.36 14.84
N ASN A 94 9.10 -1.30 16.15
CA ASN A 94 9.12 -0.03 16.92
C ASN A 94 7.88 0.84 16.71
N GLY A 95 6.69 0.21 16.66
CA GLY A 95 5.44 0.94 16.48
C GLY A 95 5.21 1.50 15.09
N CYS A 96 5.97 1.02 14.10
CA CYS A 96 5.85 1.45 12.71
C CYS A 96 5.68 0.24 11.80
N MET A 97 4.95 0.42 10.71
CA MET A 97 4.94 -0.55 9.62
C MET A 97 5.91 -0.06 8.55
N LYS A 98 6.78 -0.95 8.10
CA LYS A 98 7.87 -0.62 7.17
C LYS A 98 7.88 -1.56 5.99
N TYR A 99 8.25 -1.05 4.81
CA TYR A 99 8.47 -1.88 3.64
C TYR A 99 9.46 -1.20 2.69
N ILE A 100 10.05 -1.99 1.79
CA ILE A 100 10.91 -1.47 0.73
C ILE A 100 10.04 -1.33 -0.53
N ASP A 101 9.99 -0.12 -1.06
CA ASP A 101 9.29 0.22 -2.30
C ASP A 101 10.18 -0.14 -3.49
N TYR A 102 9.67 -0.95 -4.41
CA TYR A 102 10.38 -1.36 -5.61
C TYR A 102 9.84 -0.70 -6.88
N ASP A 103 9.43 0.54 -6.76
CA ASP A 103 9.18 1.49 -7.86
C ASP A 103 7.91 1.24 -8.66
N LEU A 104 7.64 -0.01 -9.04
CA LEU A 104 6.46 -0.33 -9.84
C LEU A 104 5.20 -0.02 -9.05
N ASP A 105 4.32 0.75 -9.67
CA ASP A 105 3.01 1.05 -9.14
C ASP A 105 1.94 0.51 -10.08
N PHE A 106 0.78 0.27 -9.51
CA PHE A 106 -0.34 -0.31 -10.24
C PHE A 106 -1.59 0.45 -9.80
N LYS A 107 -2.33 0.99 -10.77
CA LYS A 107 -3.53 1.76 -10.48
C LYS A 107 -4.75 1.05 -11.03
N VAL A 108 -5.76 0.86 -10.18
CA VAL A 108 -7.04 0.26 -10.57
C VAL A 108 -8.13 1.32 -10.45
N PHE A 109 -8.93 1.43 -11.49
CA PHE A 109 -10.03 2.39 -11.59
C PHE A 109 -11.33 1.79 -11.05
N PRO A 110 -12.36 2.62 -10.79
CA PRO A 110 -13.62 2.11 -10.25
C PRO A 110 -14.28 1.01 -11.10
N ASP A 111 -14.04 0.99 -12.40
CA ASP A 111 -14.55 -0.04 -13.33
C ASP A 111 -13.69 -1.31 -13.36
N MET A 112 -12.67 -1.39 -12.51
CA MET A 112 -11.69 -2.50 -12.44
C MET A 112 -10.73 -2.59 -13.63
N SER A 113 -10.69 -1.59 -14.48
CA SER A 113 -9.58 -1.46 -15.44
C SER A 113 -8.33 -1.04 -14.67
N TYR A 114 -7.15 -1.34 -15.22
CA TYR A 114 -5.90 -1.02 -14.53
C TYR A 114 -4.80 -0.60 -15.49
N ILE A 115 -3.81 0.10 -14.94
CA ILE A 115 -2.57 0.47 -15.64
C ILE A 115 -1.37 0.21 -14.73
N VAL A 116 -0.24 -0.12 -15.34
CA VAL A 116 1.05 -0.22 -14.66
C VAL A 116 1.76 1.11 -14.81
N LEU A 117 2.32 1.61 -13.72
CA LEU A 117 3.01 2.90 -13.66
C LEU A 117 4.47 2.71 -13.26
N ASP A 118 5.31 3.67 -13.65
CA ASP A 118 6.70 3.78 -13.18
C ASP A 118 7.62 2.64 -13.62
N GLU A 119 7.34 2.03 -14.76
CA GLU A 119 8.23 1.02 -15.33
C GLU A 119 9.62 1.60 -15.65
N ASP A 120 9.68 2.85 -16.06
CA ASP A 120 10.93 3.54 -16.36
C ASP A 120 11.76 3.76 -15.09
N GLU A 121 11.10 4.13 -13.99
CA GLU A 121 11.74 4.29 -12.69
C GLU A 121 12.31 2.97 -12.18
N TYR A 122 11.55 1.88 -12.33
CA TYR A 122 12.02 0.55 -11.97
C TYR A 122 13.28 0.17 -12.77
N ALA A 123 13.25 0.38 -14.09
CA ALA A 123 14.40 0.07 -14.95
C ALA A 123 15.64 0.89 -14.56
N PHE A 124 15.43 2.16 -14.24
CA PHE A 124 16.51 3.06 -13.80
C PHE A 124 17.12 2.60 -12.47
N HIS A 125 16.31 2.37 -11.46
CA HIS A 125 16.76 1.94 -10.14
C HIS A 125 17.35 0.53 -10.15
N ARG A 126 16.83 -0.35 -10.97
CA ARG A 126 17.36 -1.70 -11.14
C ARG A 126 18.84 -1.66 -11.51
N LYS A 127 19.20 -0.78 -12.44
CA LYS A 127 20.59 -0.57 -12.89
C LYS A 127 21.41 0.12 -11.81
N LYS A 128 20.91 1.24 -11.33
CA LYS A 128 21.61 2.11 -10.37
C LYS A 128 21.87 1.42 -9.04
N MET A 129 20.88 0.74 -8.51
CA MET A 129 20.94 0.07 -7.19
C MET A 129 21.28 -1.41 -7.29
N LYS A 130 21.51 -1.93 -8.48
CA LYS A 130 21.90 -3.33 -8.74
C LYS A 130 20.93 -4.32 -8.12
N TYR A 131 19.66 -4.21 -8.48
CA TYR A 131 18.65 -5.16 -8.02
C TYR A 131 19.04 -6.60 -8.38
N PRO A 132 18.95 -7.55 -7.43
CA PRO A 132 19.24 -8.94 -7.75
C PRO A 132 18.25 -9.52 -8.77
N LYS A 133 18.69 -10.50 -9.54
CA LYS A 133 17.85 -11.14 -10.57
C LYS A 133 16.58 -11.76 -9.99
N GLU A 134 16.68 -12.28 -8.78
CA GLU A 134 15.56 -12.89 -8.05
C GLU A 134 14.42 -11.89 -7.85
N LEU A 135 14.75 -10.60 -7.71
CA LEU A 135 13.76 -9.56 -7.53
C LEU A 135 12.87 -9.40 -8.76
N ASP A 136 13.46 -9.47 -9.97
CA ASP A 136 12.66 -9.41 -11.21
C ASP A 136 11.64 -10.54 -11.26
N ALA A 137 12.05 -11.75 -10.87
CA ALA A 137 11.17 -12.92 -10.85
C ALA A 137 10.03 -12.73 -9.82
N ILE A 138 10.35 -12.19 -8.65
CA ILE A 138 9.36 -11.90 -7.60
C ILE A 138 8.36 -10.86 -8.08
N MET A 139 8.86 -9.76 -8.67
CA MET A 139 7.99 -8.69 -9.16
C MET A 139 7.03 -9.20 -10.23
N LYS A 140 7.53 -10.01 -11.17
CA LYS A 140 6.69 -10.59 -12.22
C LYS A 140 5.62 -11.51 -11.66
N LYS A 141 6.01 -12.39 -10.75
CA LYS A 141 5.09 -13.34 -10.11
C LYS A 141 4.00 -12.58 -9.32
N GLU A 142 4.40 -11.62 -8.50
CA GLU A 142 3.45 -10.89 -7.65
C GLU A 142 2.56 -9.96 -8.47
N MET A 143 3.06 -9.40 -9.57
CA MET A 143 2.23 -8.65 -10.49
C MET A 143 1.13 -9.55 -11.09
N ASP A 144 1.47 -10.78 -11.46
CA ASP A 144 0.49 -11.74 -11.98
C ASP A 144 -0.55 -12.11 -10.92
N VAL A 145 -0.12 -12.27 -9.67
CA VAL A 145 -1.04 -12.52 -8.54
C VAL A 145 -1.99 -11.33 -8.37
N LEU A 146 -1.47 -10.13 -8.39
CA LEU A 146 -2.27 -8.90 -8.25
C LEU A 146 -3.31 -8.79 -9.36
N ILE A 147 -2.91 -9.04 -10.61
CA ILE A 147 -3.83 -9.01 -11.77
C ILE A 147 -4.95 -10.05 -11.58
N SER A 148 -4.60 -11.25 -11.10
CA SER A 148 -5.62 -12.26 -10.83
C SER A 148 -6.59 -11.83 -9.73
N TRP A 149 -6.10 -11.14 -8.71
CA TRP A 149 -6.94 -10.61 -7.64
C TRP A 149 -7.94 -9.57 -8.16
N VAL A 150 -7.50 -8.70 -9.07
CA VAL A 150 -8.40 -7.71 -9.70
C VAL A 150 -9.48 -8.42 -10.50
N LYS A 151 -9.10 -9.37 -11.35
CA LYS A 151 -10.04 -10.12 -12.20
C LYS A 151 -11.03 -10.95 -11.40
N GLU A 152 -10.58 -11.58 -10.33
CA GLU A 152 -11.41 -12.45 -9.50
C GLU A 152 -12.09 -11.70 -8.35
N ARG A 153 -11.88 -10.40 -8.23
CA ARG A 153 -12.44 -9.56 -7.17
C ARG A 153 -12.10 -10.09 -5.77
N LYS A 154 -10.81 -10.38 -5.56
CA LYS A 154 -10.28 -10.85 -4.27
C LYS A 154 -9.71 -9.71 -3.44
N GLY A 155 -9.57 -9.94 -2.13
CA GLY A 155 -9.02 -8.97 -1.19
C GLY A 155 -9.77 -7.65 -1.25
N PRO A 156 -9.08 -6.51 -1.34
CA PRO A 156 -9.73 -5.19 -1.39
C PRO A 156 -10.62 -4.98 -2.61
N PHE A 157 -10.48 -5.79 -3.65
CA PHE A 157 -11.29 -5.69 -4.87
C PHE A 157 -12.64 -6.41 -4.74
N ALA A 158 -12.89 -7.09 -3.63
CA ALA A 158 -14.16 -7.75 -3.38
C ALA A 158 -15.28 -6.71 -3.23
N PRO A 159 -16.51 -7.01 -3.72
CA PRO A 159 -17.59 -6.01 -3.79
C PRO A 159 -17.95 -5.32 -2.47
N ASN A 160 -17.84 -6.01 -1.34
CA ASN A 160 -18.28 -5.49 -0.05
C ASN A 160 -17.13 -4.99 0.84
N PHE A 161 -15.89 -5.06 0.34
CA PHE A 161 -14.72 -4.74 1.15
C PHE A 161 -14.72 -3.28 1.62
N ILE A 162 -14.92 -2.35 0.70
CA ILE A 162 -14.84 -0.92 0.99
C ILE A 162 -15.93 -0.49 1.98
N ASP A 163 -17.16 -0.93 1.76
CA ASP A 163 -18.28 -0.57 2.64
C ASP A 163 -18.06 -1.09 4.05
N ARG A 164 -17.62 -2.33 4.16
CA ARG A 164 -17.33 -2.96 5.44
C ARG A 164 -16.30 -2.19 6.26
N TRP A 165 -15.17 -1.87 5.65
CA TRP A 165 -14.07 -1.25 6.37
C TRP A 165 -14.25 0.25 6.56
N THR A 166 -14.95 0.92 5.66
CA THR A 166 -15.35 2.32 5.84
C THR A 166 -16.28 2.46 7.03
N LYS A 167 -17.24 1.55 7.17
CA LYS A 167 -18.13 1.52 8.31
C LYS A 167 -17.37 1.33 9.62
N LYS A 168 -16.45 0.38 9.66
CA LYS A 168 -15.63 0.14 10.85
C LYS A 168 -14.76 1.35 11.19
N TYR A 169 -14.20 2.01 10.19
CA TYR A 169 -13.42 3.23 10.39
C TYR A 169 -14.25 4.33 11.05
N HIS A 170 -15.46 4.55 10.57
CA HIS A 170 -16.37 5.55 11.17
C HIS A 170 -16.73 5.19 12.61
N GLU A 171 -16.96 3.95 12.91
CA GLU A 171 -17.26 3.48 14.28
C GLU A 171 -16.10 3.74 15.24
N GLN A 172 -14.88 3.57 14.79
CA GLN A 172 -13.69 3.80 15.62
C GLN A 172 -13.42 5.28 15.90
N LYS A 173 -13.94 6.19 15.09
CA LYS A 173 -13.79 7.64 15.30
C LYS A 173 -14.75 8.20 16.35
N GLU A 174 -15.77 7.47 16.66
CA GLU A 174 -16.72 7.82 17.69
C GLU A 174 -16.20 7.29 19.05
#